data_9f04819083f9a3d90480af37a51a55a5
#
_entry.id   9f04819083f9a3d90480af37a51a55a5
#
_cell.length_a   1.000
_cell.length_b   1.000
_cell.length_c   1.000
_cell.angle_alpha   90.00
_cell.angle_beta   90.00
_cell.angle_gamma   90.00
#
_symmetry.space_group_name_H-M   'P 1'
#
loop_
_entity.id
_entity.type
_entity.pdbx_description
1 polymer ?
#
loop_
_entity_poly.entity_id
_entity_poly.type
_entity_poly.pdbx_seq_one_letter_code
_entity_poly.pdbx_strand_id
1 'polypeptide(L)'
;METPFYKQIWFLGGIATLAIFALCFLAINMVGSPDDDDRPKVEMEVIATLQTNEPLMMIAREQGWIDADATEMTSVDAAEVDSIGTIFSGCNLKTFNEFRYFVGLKQITTEAFAHADQLTAITIPSQVVDIAYGAFADCPALETISVDTANTHYDSRDNCNGIICTWKGTLMLVAGCKNTTLSDRIGYIAPQAFRGCKGLTAITFPERMEEIGDSAFMDCSALKEVSVPQGVRFVEPATFMGCKSLQTVTLTKSVERLQKNAFKGCTSLSKIVCPKKYPPIIDEAFDSYDVTVYVPAGLQNKYFSDKFWKFFKDVKESE
;
A
#
# COMPACT_ATOMS: atom_id res chain seq x y z
N MET A 1 12.83 -22.56 6.16
CA MET A 1 12.63 -21.19 5.60
C MET A 1 11.14 -20.91 5.70
N GLU A 2 10.77 -20.07 6.63
CA GLU A 2 9.38 -19.68 6.78
C GLU A 2 9.02 -18.72 5.64
N THR A 3 7.96 -19.02 4.92
CA THR A 3 7.42 -18.11 3.91
C THR A 3 6.88 -16.86 4.60
N PRO A 4 7.02 -15.66 4.00
CA PRO A 4 6.42 -14.45 4.55
C PRO A 4 4.93 -14.65 4.83
N PHE A 5 4.46 -14.10 5.95
CA PHE A 5 3.10 -14.37 6.47
C PHE A 5 1.98 -14.05 5.47
N TYR A 6 2.11 -12.97 4.67
CA TYR A 6 1.12 -12.64 3.66
C TYR A 6 1.03 -13.69 2.53
N LYS A 7 2.10 -14.46 2.27
CA LYS A 7 2.05 -15.61 1.34
C LYS A 7 1.29 -16.79 1.92
N GLN A 8 1.22 -16.92 3.25
CA GLN A 8 0.40 -17.93 3.92
C GLN A 8 -1.09 -17.55 3.81
N ILE A 9 -1.43 -16.25 3.89
CA ILE A 9 -2.80 -15.78 3.70
C ILE A 9 -3.27 -15.99 2.25
N TRP A 10 -2.42 -15.75 1.26
CA TRP A 10 -2.77 -16.00 -0.16
C TRP A 10 -2.98 -17.48 -0.47
N PHE A 11 -2.22 -18.38 0.14
CA PHE A 11 -2.41 -19.82 -0.03
C PHE A 11 -3.63 -20.35 0.71
N LEU A 12 -4.02 -19.70 1.80
CA LEU A 12 -5.25 -19.98 2.56
C LEU A 12 -6.45 -19.17 2.03
N GLY A 13 -6.20 -18.05 1.35
CA GLY A 13 -7.21 -17.11 0.85
C GLY A 13 -8.14 -17.65 -0.25
N GLY A 14 -7.75 -18.74 -0.93
CA GLY A 14 -8.61 -19.40 -1.91
C GLY A 14 -9.62 -20.40 -1.31
N ILE A 15 -9.37 -20.88 -0.08
CA ILE A 15 -10.22 -21.91 0.54
C ILE A 15 -10.62 -21.53 1.98
N ALA A 16 -9.80 -20.77 2.71
CA ALA A 16 -10.02 -20.43 4.11
C ALA A 16 -10.82 -19.12 4.32
N THR A 17 -10.89 -18.22 3.35
CA THR A 17 -11.76 -17.03 3.43
C THR A 17 -13.24 -17.42 3.56
N LEU A 18 -13.67 -18.46 2.89
CA LEU A 18 -15.05 -18.98 3.05
C LEU A 18 -15.29 -19.63 4.42
N ALA A 19 -14.28 -20.26 5.03
CA ALA A 19 -14.42 -20.94 6.33
C ALA A 19 -14.28 -19.97 7.52
N ILE A 20 -13.40 -18.94 7.41
CA ILE A 20 -13.24 -17.90 8.44
C ILE A 20 -14.43 -16.94 8.40
N PHE A 21 -14.95 -16.59 7.22
CA PHE A 21 -16.21 -15.85 7.08
C PHE A 21 -17.41 -16.63 7.69
N ALA A 22 -17.48 -17.95 7.49
CA ALA A 22 -18.55 -18.76 8.09
C ALA A 22 -18.43 -18.87 9.61
N LEU A 23 -17.21 -18.91 10.17
CA LEU A 23 -16.98 -18.95 11.63
C LEU A 23 -17.18 -17.58 12.28
N CYS A 24 -16.79 -16.48 11.64
CA CYS A 24 -17.12 -15.13 12.11
C CYS A 24 -18.63 -14.84 12.00
N PHE A 25 -19.29 -15.27 10.93
CA PHE A 25 -20.75 -15.14 10.81
C PHE A 25 -21.52 -15.97 11.85
N LEU A 26 -21.00 -17.13 12.25
CA LEU A 26 -21.58 -17.95 13.32
C LEU A 26 -21.30 -17.39 14.73
N ALA A 27 -20.16 -16.72 14.94
CA ALA A 27 -19.85 -16.09 16.21
C ALA A 27 -20.62 -14.78 16.44
N ILE A 28 -20.94 -14.03 15.37
CA ILE A 28 -21.74 -12.80 15.45
C ILE A 28 -23.22 -13.11 15.74
N ASN A 29 -23.72 -14.29 15.35
CA ASN A 29 -25.11 -14.67 15.62
C ASN A 29 -25.37 -15.29 17.01
N MET A 30 -24.37 -15.34 17.91
CA MET A 30 -24.56 -15.93 19.24
C MET A 30 -24.51 -14.94 20.43
N VAL A 31 -24.29 -13.64 20.18
CA VAL A 31 -24.27 -12.64 21.27
C VAL A 31 -24.94 -11.36 20.80
N GLY A 32 -26.11 -11.09 21.34
CA GLY A 32 -26.77 -9.81 21.25
C GLY A 32 -28.21 -9.88 20.73
N SER A 33 -29.16 -9.29 21.44
CA SER A 33 -30.50 -9.03 20.97
C SER A 33 -30.47 -7.98 19.83
N PRO A 34 -31.46 -7.98 18.91
CA PRO A 34 -31.43 -7.17 17.67
C PRO A 34 -31.56 -5.66 17.87
N ASP A 35 -31.52 -5.14 19.09
CA ASP A 35 -31.85 -3.74 19.41
C ASP A 35 -30.68 -2.86 19.88
N ASP A 36 -29.44 -3.38 19.93
CA ASP A 36 -28.26 -2.55 20.21
C ASP A 36 -27.55 -2.20 18.90
N ASP A 37 -27.94 -1.08 18.32
CA ASP A 37 -27.23 -0.43 17.22
C ASP A 37 -25.94 0.19 17.78
N ASP A 38 -24.83 -0.54 17.70
CA ASP A 38 -23.48 -0.14 18.15
C ASP A 38 -22.86 1.00 17.31
N ARG A 39 -23.62 1.55 16.34
CA ARG A 39 -23.13 2.68 15.54
C ARG A 39 -23.02 3.93 16.40
N PRO A 40 -21.93 4.71 16.23
CA PRO A 40 -21.82 6.01 16.90
C PRO A 40 -23.03 6.90 16.59
N LYS A 41 -23.62 7.53 17.60
CA LYS A 41 -24.64 8.55 17.36
C LYS A 41 -24.03 9.72 16.61
N VAL A 42 -24.54 9.98 15.41
CA VAL A 42 -24.08 11.06 14.53
C VAL A 42 -25.08 12.21 14.62
N GLU A 43 -24.59 13.42 14.92
CA GLU A 43 -25.42 14.63 14.78
C GLU A 43 -25.67 14.88 13.30
N MET A 44 -26.92 15.19 12.94
CA MET A 44 -27.31 15.41 11.56
C MET A 44 -26.76 16.74 11.06
N GLU A 45 -25.93 16.69 10.05
CA GLU A 45 -25.41 17.84 9.31
C GLU A 45 -25.41 17.55 7.80
N VAL A 46 -25.56 18.57 6.98
CA VAL A 46 -25.43 18.46 5.52
C VAL A 46 -23.93 18.35 5.19
N ILE A 47 -23.52 17.24 4.58
CA ILE A 47 -22.11 16.97 4.25
C ILE A 47 -21.81 17.16 2.77
N ALA A 48 -22.78 16.99 1.88
CA ALA A 48 -22.60 17.21 0.44
C ALA A 48 -23.89 17.78 -0.19
N THR A 49 -23.69 18.58 -1.24
CA THR A 49 -24.73 19.05 -2.16
C THR A 49 -24.20 18.99 -3.58
N LEU A 50 -25.06 19.20 -4.60
CA LEU A 50 -24.62 19.29 -6.00
C LEU A 50 -23.61 20.40 -6.25
N GLN A 51 -23.59 21.47 -5.43
CA GLN A 51 -22.63 22.57 -5.54
C GLN A 51 -21.31 22.27 -4.86
N THR A 52 -21.30 21.51 -3.76
CA THR A 52 -20.10 21.26 -2.96
C THR A 52 -19.38 19.98 -3.36
N ASN A 53 -20.11 18.91 -3.70
CA ASN A 53 -19.54 17.62 -4.10
C ASN A 53 -20.50 16.84 -5.03
N GLU A 54 -20.65 17.34 -6.27
CA GLU A 54 -21.52 16.71 -7.28
C GLU A 54 -21.19 15.22 -7.52
N PRO A 55 -19.92 14.78 -7.66
CA PRO A 55 -19.62 13.37 -7.86
C PRO A 55 -20.11 12.48 -6.72
N LEU A 56 -19.98 12.90 -5.47
CA LEU A 56 -20.49 12.14 -4.32
C LEU A 56 -22.01 12.05 -4.35
N MET A 57 -22.70 13.16 -4.65
CA MET A 57 -24.16 13.20 -4.76
C MET A 57 -24.68 12.24 -5.84
N MET A 58 -23.99 12.18 -7.00
CA MET A 58 -24.34 11.25 -8.08
C MET A 58 -24.18 9.79 -7.64
N ILE A 59 -23.04 9.45 -7.03
CA ILE A 59 -22.80 8.11 -6.49
C ILE A 59 -23.84 7.77 -5.43
N ALA A 60 -24.13 8.65 -4.48
CA ALA A 60 -25.10 8.41 -3.39
C ALA A 60 -26.51 8.11 -3.91
N ARG A 61 -26.95 8.81 -4.95
CA ARG A 61 -28.24 8.55 -5.63
C ARG A 61 -28.22 7.21 -6.37
N GLU A 62 -27.18 6.91 -7.12
CA GLU A 62 -27.03 5.65 -7.87
C GLU A 62 -27.01 4.44 -6.94
N GLN A 63 -26.41 4.57 -5.77
CA GLN A 63 -26.34 3.51 -4.76
C GLN A 63 -27.60 3.45 -3.87
N GLY A 64 -28.52 4.42 -3.99
CA GLY A 64 -29.71 4.50 -3.15
C GLY A 64 -29.43 4.86 -1.69
N TRP A 65 -28.30 5.50 -1.41
CA TRP A 65 -27.98 6.03 -0.07
C TRP A 65 -28.81 7.26 0.26
N ILE A 66 -29.27 7.97 -0.76
CA ILE A 66 -30.19 9.08 -0.70
C ILE A 66 -31.25 8.93 -1.81
N ASP A 67 -32.39 9.62 -1.68
CA ASP A 67 -33.41 9.62 -2.72
C ASP A 67 -32.89 10.20 -4.05
N ALA A 68 -33.45 9.73 -5.16
CA ALA A 68 -32.99 10.12 -6.50
C ALA A 68 -33.12 11.62 -6.79
N ASP A 69 -34.04 12.31 -6.12
CA ASP A 69 -34.28 13.75 -6.21
C ASP A 69 -33.70 14.55 -5.01
N ALA A 70 -33.06 13.87 -4.03
CA ALA A 70 -32.45 14.52 -2.91
C ALA A 70 -31.43 15.60 -3.35
N THR A 71 -31.49 16.79 -2.78
CA THR A 71 -30.60 17.92 -3.10
C THR A 71 -29.36 17.97 -2.22
N GLU A 72 -29.34 17.19 -1.16
CA GLU A 72 -28.27 17.11 -0.17
C GLU A 72 -28.11 15.69 0.36
N MET A 73 -26.93 15.40 0.87
CA MET A 73 -26.59 14.19 1.63
C MET A 73 -26.19 14.63 3.04
N THR A 74 -26.70 13.93 4.04
CA THR A 74 -26.42 14.21 5.45
C THR A 74 -25.39 13.23 6.02
N SER A 75 -24.85 13.58 7.18
CA SER A 75 -23.99 12.69 7.98
C SER A 75 -24.72 11.41 8.42
N VAL A 76 -26.03 11.47 8.58
CA VAL A 76 -26.89 10.31 8.93
C VAL A 76 -26.97 9.37 7.75
N ASP A 77 -27.20 9.88 6.53
CA ASP A 77 -27.22 9.05 5.31
C ASP A 77 -25.87 8.31 5.11
N ALA A 78 -24.76 9.01 5.32
CA ALA A 78 -23.43 8.41 5.24
C ALA A 78 -23.19 7.35 6.33
N ALA A 79 -23.71 7.55 7.53
CA ALA A 79 -23.57 6.61 8.65
C ALA A 79 -24.35 5.29 8.44
N GLU A 80 -25.37 5.29 7.59
CA GLU A 80 -26.12 4.10 7.22
C GLU A 80 -25.38 3.19 6.21
N VAL A 81 -24.35 3.73 5.55
CA VAL A 81 -23.56 2.95 4.56
C VAL A 81 -22.63 1.99 5.28
N ASP A 82 -22.85 0.69 5.11
CA ASP A 82 -22.09 -0.38 5.73
C ASP A 82 -21.08 -1.05 4.77
N SER A 83 -21.22 -0.83 3.48
CA SER A 83 -20.34 -1.38 2.43
C SER A 83 -20.21 -0.43 1.25
N ILE A 84 -18.99 -0.33 0.72
CA ILE A 84 -18.70 0.47 -0.48
C ILE A 84 -18.16 -0.36 -1.65
N GLY A 85 -17.76 -1.63 -1.42
CA GLY A 85 -17.17 -2.45 -2.46
C GLY A 85 -16.08 -1.71 -3.24
N THR A 86 -16.23 -1.64 -4.58
CA THR A 86 -15.34 -0.89 -5.49
C THR A 86 -16.02 0.35 -6.11
N ILE A 87 -17.07 0.87 -5.50
CA ILE A 87 -17.89 1.99 -6.01
C ILE A 87 -17.05 3.24 -6.29
N PHE A 88 -16.02 3.48 -5.48
CA PHE A 88 -15.14 4.63 -5.65
C PHE A 88 -13.92 4.35 -6.54
N SER A 89 -13.79 3.15 -7.10
CA SER A 89 -12.74 2.85 -8.07
C SER A 89 -12.94 3.66 -9.34
N GLY A 90 -11.89 4.38 -9.77
CA GLY A 90 -11.96 5.25 -10.96
C GLY A 90 -12.86 6.48 -10.81
N CYS A 91 -13.32 6.81 -9.61
CA CYS A 91 -14.19 7.96 -9.39
C CYS A 91 -13.48 9.29 -9.63
N ASN A 92 -14.29 10.34 -9.92
CA ASN A 92 -13.81 11.70 -10.19
C ASN A 92 -13.78 12.60 -8.93
N LEU A 93 -13.84 12.01 -7.73
CA LEU A 93 -13.73 12.75 -6.48
C LEU A 93 -12.33 13.37 -6.36
N LYS A 94 -12.25 14.67 -6.06
CA LYS A 94 -10.97 15.37 -5.81
C LYS A 94 -10.55 15.27 -4.36
N THR A 95 -11.50 15.46 -3.46
CA THR A 95 -11.32 15.28 -2.01
C THR A 95 -12.49 14.46 -1.49
N PHE A 96 -12.26 13.68 -0.45
CA PHE A 96 -13.33 12.92 0.17
C PHE A 96 -13.26 13.09 1.71
N ASN A 97 -13.40 14.32 2.15
CA ASN A 97 -13.45 14.65 3.58
C ASN A 97 -14.74 14.12 4.23
N GLU A 98 -15.81 14.00 3.45
CA GLU A 98 -17.10 13.45 3.84
C GLU A 98 -17.01 11.97 4.22
N PHE A 99 -15.97 11.25 3.75
CA PHE A 99 -15.79 9.84 4.04
C PHE A 99 -15.68 9.53 5.54
N ARG A 100 -15.21 10.47 6.36
CA ARG A 100 -15.17 10.34 7.83
C ARG A 100 -16.55 10.08 8.47
N TYR A 101 -17.64 10.45 7.79
CA TYR A 101 -19.01 10.24 8.28
C TYR A 101 -19.57 8.85 7.96
N PHE A 102 -18.86 8.03 7.16
CA PHE A 102 -19.24 6.65 6.83
C PHE A 102 -18.92 5.72 8.01
N VAL A 103 -19.47 6.02 9.18
CA VAL A 103 -19.17 5.31 10.43
C VAL A 103 -19.85 3.93 10.53
N GLY A 104 -20.80 3.61 9.65
CA GLY A 104 -21.33 2.26 9.47
C GLY A 104 -20.31 1.31 8.85
N LEU A 105 -19.35 1.85 8.08
CA LEU A 105 -18.38 1.08 7.34
C LEU A 105 -17.35 0.43 8.26
N LYS A 106 -17.19 -0.89 8.17
CA LYS A 106 -16.20 -1.68 8.93
C LYS A 106 -15.01 -2.11 8.08
N GLN A 107 -15.19 -2.24 6.76
CA GLN A 107 -14.17 -2.76 5.85
C GLN A 107 -14.00 -1.86 4.62
N ILE A 108 -12.74 -1.68 4.21
CA ILE A 108 -12.37 -1.11 2.90
C ILE A 108 -11.76 -2.24 2.10
N THR A 109 -12.45 -2.67 1.04
CA THR A 109 -12.08 -3.83 0.24
C THR A 109 -10.89 -3.53 -0.69
N THR A 110 -10.32 -4.58 -1.28
CA THR A 110 -9.31 -4.44 -2.34
C THR A 110 -9.88 -3.57 -3.47
N GLU A 111 -9.05 -2.65 -3.96
CA GLU A 111 -9.38 -1.73 -5.07
C GLU A 111 -10.57 -0.78 -4.79
N ALA A 112 -11.00 -0.62 -3.54
CA ALA A 112 -12.14 0.23 -3.19
C ALA A 112 -12.00 1.66 -3.74
N PHE A 113 -10.80 2.21 -3.78
CA PHE A 113 -10.46 3.52 -4.33
C PHE A 113 -9.44 3.45 -5.47
N ALA A 114 -9.15 2.25 -6.00
CA ALA A 114 -8.16 2.12 -7.07
C ALA A 114 -8.49 3.00 -8.28
N HIS A 115 -7.46 3.55 -8.92
CA HIS A 115 -7.63 4.41 -10.10
C HIS A 115 -8.48 5.68 -9.88
N ALA A 116 -8.64 6.12 -8.62
CA ALA A 116 -9.23 7.43 -8.32
C ALA A 116 -8.20 8.53 -8.65
N ASP A 117 -8.02 8.77 -9.95
CA ASP A 117 -6.91 9.56 -10.50
C ASP A 117 -6.88 11.03 -10.04
N GLN A 118 -8.02 11.55 -9.58
CA GLN A 118 -8.14 12.93 -9.12
C GLN A 118 -8.16 13.08 -7.61
N LEU A 119 -8.24 11.97 -6.87
CA LEU A 119 -8.35 12.00 -5.41
C LEU A 119 -7.05 12.51 -4.78
N THR A 120 -7.12 13.67 -4.13
CA THR A 120 -5.96 14.32 -3.49
C THR A 120 -5.92 14.11 -1.98
N ALA A 121 -7.07 13.91 -1.34
CA ALA A 121 -7.16 13.76 0.11
C ALA A 121 -8.32 12.85 0.53
N ILE A 122 -8.08 12.05 1.57
CA ILE A 122 -9.09 11.19 2.20
C ILE A 122 -8.82 11.04 3.69
N THR A 123 -9.90 10.94 4.49
CA THR A 123 -9.84 10.61 5.91
C THR A 123 -10.59 9.31 6.17
N ILE A 124 -9.89 8.31 6.71
CA ILE A 124 -10.46 6.99 7.03
C ILE A 124 -11.39 7.10 8.24
N PRO A 125 -12.62 6.56 8.17
CA PRO A 125 -13.60 6.63 9.25
C PRO A 125 -13.15 5.93 10.54
N SER A 126 -13.72 6.37 11.67
CA SER A 126 -13.40 5.85 13.00
C SER A 126 -13.71 4.38 13.20
N GLN A 127 -14.71 3.84 12.50
CA GLN A 127 -15.21 2.47 12.69
C GLN A 127 -14.58 1.43 11.75
N VAL A 128 -13.73 1.84 10.83
CA VAL A 128 -13.02 0.91 9.93
C VAL A 128 -12.03 0.07 10.72
N VAL A 129 -12.18 -1.25 10.66
CA VAL A 129 -11.35 -2.24 11.37
C VAL A 129 -10.54 -3.12 10.42
N ASP A 130 -10.85 -3.10 9.12
CA ASP A 130 -10.14 -3.87 8.09
C ASP A 130 -9.95 -3.05 6.82
N ILE A 131 -8.71 -2.96 6.34
CA ILE A 131 -8.33 -2.30 5.09
C ILE A 131 -7.52 -3.28 4.27
N ALA A 132 -8.09 -3.71 3.15
CA ALA A 132 -7.42 -4.64 2.25
C ALA A 132 -6.22 -3.98 1.55
N TYR A 133 -5.19 -4.77 1.27
CA TYR A 133 -4.04 -4.31 0.50
C TYR A 133 -4.46 -3.87 -0.91
N GLY A 134 -3.89 -2.77 -1.37
CA GLY A 134 -4.23 -2.19 -2.68
C GLY A 134 -5.54 -1.42 -2.72
N ALA A 135 -6.20 -1.19 -1.58
CA ALA A 135 -7.43 -0.40 -1.53
C ALA A 135 -7.28 1.00 -2.17
N PHE A 136 -6.09 1.59 -2.10
CA PHE A 136 -5.72 2.89 -2.66
C PHE A 136 -4.68 2.78 -3.79
N ALA A 137 -4.59 1.62 -4.45
CA ALA A 137 -3.65 1.43 -5.54
C ALA A 137 -3.97 2.38 -6.72
N ASP A 138 -2.92 2.80 -7.42
CA ASP A 138 -3.05 3.62 -8.63
C ASP A 138 -3.83 4.94 -8.43
N CYS A 139 -3.66 5.60 -7.25
CA CYS A 139 -4.18 6.95 -6.95
C CYS A 139 -3.05 8.00 -7.09
N PRO A 140 -2.67 8.42 -8.30
CA PRO A 140 -1.46 9.22 -8.55
C PRO A 140 -1.52 10.65 -7.98
N ALA A 141 -2.72 11.19 -7.79
CA ALA A 141 -2.92 12.53 -7.25
C ALA A 141 -2.94 12.57 -5.73
N LEU A 142 -2.96 11.41 -5.04
CA LEU A 142 -3.14 11.36 -3.60
C LEU A 142 -1.96 11.98 -2.85
N GLU A 143 -2.26 13.01 -2.07
CA GLU A 143 -1.30 13.82 -1.31
C GLU A 143 -1.47 13.69 0.18
N THR A 144 -2.70 13.44 0.63
CA THR A 144 -3.04 13.38 2.05
C THR A 144 -3.91 12.17 2.36
N ILE A 145 -3.42 11.36 3.27
CA ILE A 145 -4.18 10.27 3.89
C ILE A 145 -4.14 10.49 5.40
N SER A 146 -5.30 10.58 6.00
CA SER A 146 -5.45 10.64 7.46
C SER A 146 -6.42 9.57 7.95
N VAL A 147 -6.33 9.27 9.23
CA VAL A 147 -7.24 8.36 9.93
C VAL A 147 -7.92 9.15 11.03
N ASP A 148 -9.22 8.98 11.19
CA ASP A 148 -9.98 9.60 12.28
C ASP A 148 -9.36 9.22 13.63
N THR A 149 -9.19 10.20 14.51
CA THR A 149 -8.51 10.03 15.80
C THR A 149 -9.22 9.08 16.77
N ALA A 150 -10.52 8.82 16.54
CA ALA A 150 -11.30 7.84 17.28
C ALA A 150 -11.15 6.41 16.73
N ASN A 151 -10.45 6.20 15.61
CA ASN A 151 -10.18 4.86 15.10
C ASN A 151 -9.22 4.12 16.04
N THR A 152 -9.59 2.89 16.43
CA THR A 152 -8.82 2.08 17.39
C THR A 152 -7.89 1.05 16.74
N HIS A 153 -7.98 0.84 15.43
CA HIS A 153 -7.23 -0.16 14.65
C HIS A 153 -6.14 0.48 13.80
N TYR A 154 -6.42 1.65 13.27
CA TYR A 154 -5.53 2.40 12.38
C TYR A 154 -5.28 3.80 12.90
N ASP A 155 -4.20 4.40 12.49
CA ASP A 155 -3.87 5.80 12.77
C ASP A 155 -2.92 6.39 11.71
N SER A 156 -2.63 7.69 11.84
CA SER A 156 -1.65 8.41 11.05
C SER A 156 -0.62 9.09 11.96
N ARG A 157 -0.19 8.37 13.00
CA ARG A 157 0.76 8.90 14.00
C ARG A 157 2.09 9.32 13.38
N ASP A 158 2.87 10.09 14.15
CA ASP A 158 4.18 10.59 13.75
C ASP A 158 4.14 11.47 12.47
N ASN A 159 2.98 12.07 12.17
CA ASN A 159 2.74 12.84 10.93
C ASN A 159 3.10 12.07 9.66
N CYS A 160 2.90 10.76 9.68
CA CYS A 160 3.35 9.89 8.59
C CYS A 160 2.62 10.17 7.27
N ASN A 161 1.41 10.78 7.32
CA ASN A 161 0.58 10.99 6.13
C ASN A 161 0.33 9.68 5.37
N GLY A 162 -0.19 8.69 6.09
CA GLY A 162 -0.49 7.35 5.61
C GLY A 162 -1.29 6.58 6.65
N ILE A 163 -1.67 5.37 6.33
CA ILE A 163 -2.44 4.48 7.22
C ILE A 163 -1.47 3.51 7.89
N ILE A 164 -1.44 3.55 9.22
CA ILE A 164 -0.57 2.70 10.04
C ILE A 164 -1.44 1.81 10.94
N CYS A 165 -1.01 0.57 11.13
CA CYS A 165 -1.53 -0.31 12.17
C CYS A 165 -0.39 -0.95 12.98
N THR A 166 -0.75 -1.56 14.11
CA THR A 166 0.20 -2.38 14.87
C THR A 166 0.17 -3.82 14.34
N TRP A 167 1.35 -4.31 13.96
CA TRP A 167 1.53 -5.64 13.42
C TRP A 167 2.67 -6.36 14.13
N LYS A 168 2.42 -7.53 14.70
CA LYS A 168 3.44 -8.33 15.43
C LYS A 168 4.28 -7.51 16.42
N GLY A 169 3.66 -6.53 17.09
CA GLY A 169 4.33 -5.69 18.09
C GLY A 169 5.17 -4.53 17.52
N THR A 170 5.17 -4.33 16.21
CA THR A 170 5.77 -3.17 15.53
C THR A 170 4.75 -2.45 14.66
N LEU A 171 5.13 -1.38 13.97
CA LEU A 171 4.24 -0.65 13.10
C LEU A 171 4.36 -1.12 11.64
N MET A 172 3.22 -1.24 10.98
CA MET A 172 3.11 -1.50 9.55
C MET A 172 2.42 -0.34 8.86
N LEU A 173 3.03 0.19 7.79
CA LEU A 173 2.35 1.08 6.87
C LEU A 173 1.46 0.25 5.94
N VAL A 174 0.15 0.47 6.00
CA VAL A 174 -0.86 -0.23 5.19
C VAL A 174 -1.04 0.44 3.84
N ALA A 175 -1.10 1.77 3.81
CA ALA A 175 -1.17 2.56 2.58
C ALA A 175 -0.48 3.90 2.76
N GLY A 176 0.18 4.37 1.70
CA GLY A 176 0.86 5.65 1.64
C GLY A 176 0.51 6.44 0.39
N CYS A 177 0.98 7.68 0.33
CA CYS A 177 0.84 8.60 -0.80
C CYS A 177 2.18 9.29 -1.10
N LYS A 178 2.20 10.21 -2.06
CA LYS A 178 3.45 10.87 -2.48
C LYS A 178 4.16 11.67 -1.38
N ASN A 179 3.41 12.11 -0.36
CA ASN A 179 3.93 12.91 0.76
C ASN A 179 4.10 12.08 2.05
N THR A 180 4.00 10.76 1.98
CA THR A 180 4.19 9.88 3.14
C THR A 180 5.63 9.93 3.62
N THR A 181 5.81 10.04 4.93
CA THR A 181 7.09 9.92 5.63
C THR A 181 7.07 8.71 6.56
N LEU A 182 8.17 7.97 6.62
CA LEU A 182 8.26 6.79 7.47
C LEU A 182 8.98 7.16 8.78
N SER A 183 8.30 6.96 9.91
CA SER A 183 8.95 7.12 11.22
C SER A 183 9.88 5.94 11.51
N ASP A 184 10.86 6.15 12.41
CA ASP A 184 11.81 5.10 12.84
C ASP A 184 11.15 3.89 13.52
N ARG A 185 9.85 3.96 13.79
CA ARG A 185 9.05 2.90 14.42
C ARG A 185 8.45 1.92 13.42
N ILE A 186 8.44 2.26 12.12
CA ILE A 186 7.85 1.41 11.08
C ILE A 186 8.83 0.29 10.74
N GLY A 187 8.40 -0.95 10.90
CA GLY A 187 9.17 -2.15 10.56
C GLY A 187 8.68 -2.86 9.30
N TYR A 188 7.44 -2.59 8.88
CA TYR A 188 6.82 -3.26 7.74
C TYR A 188 6.14 -2.27 6.80
N ILE A 189 6.23 -2.52 5.49
CA ILE A 189 5.40 -1.89 4.47
C ILE A 189 4.53 -2.99 3.85
N ALA A 190 3.22 -2.78 3.88
CA ALA A 190 2.25 -3.75 3.37
C ALA A 190 2.39 -3.94 1.84
N PRO A 191 1.94 -5.07 1.29
CA PRO A 191 1.82 -5.25 -0.15
C PRO A 191 1.01 -4.12 -0.78
N GLN A 192 1.49 -3.64 -1.94
CA GLN A 192 0.85 -2.59 -2.73
C GLN A 192 0.67 -1.23 -2.03
N ALA A 193 1.34 -0.96 -0.89
CA ALA A 193 1.12 0.23 -0.07
C ALA A 193 1.33 1.56 -0.81
N PHE A 194 2.21 1.62 -1.80
CA PHE A 194 2.48 2.78 -2.67
C PHE A 194 2.24 2.48 -4.15
N ARG A 195 1.54 1.38 -4.48
CA ARG A 195 1.34 1.02 -5.88
C ARG A 195 0.70 2.16 -6.66
N GLY A 196 1.31 2.51 -7.80
CA GLY A 196 0.84 3.57 -8.67
C GLY A 196 1.02 4.99 -8.12
N CYS A 197 1.79 5.17 -7.05
CA CYS A 197 2.12 6.49 -6.50
C CYS A 197 3.13 7.22 -7.40
N LYS A 198 2.66 7.69 -8.55
CA LYS A 198 3.49 8.26 -9.63
C LYS A 198 4.25 9.53 -9.21
N GLY A 199 3.79 10.22 -8.16
CA GLY A 199 4.41 11.44 -7.63
C GLY A 199 5.49 11.19 -6.56
N LEU A 200 5.71 9.95 -6.11
CA LEU A 200 6.73 9.62 -5.12
C LEU A 200 8.13 9.68 -5.74
N THR A 201 8.90 10.70 -5.40
CA THR A 201 10.25 10.93 -5.98
C THR A 201 11.39 10.32 -5.19
N ALA A 202 11.20 10.14 -3.88
CA ALA A 202 12.17 9.56 -2.97
C ALA A 202 11.45 8.94 -1.77
N ILE A 203 12.06 7.94 -1.15
CA ILE A 203 11.63 7.34 0.11
C ILE A 203 12.85 7.00 0.96
N THR A 204 12.80 7.33 2.24
CA THR A 204 13.83 6.94 3.22
C THR A 204 13.25 5.87 4.12
N PHE A 205 13.87 4.71 4.14
CA PHE A 205 13.45 3.61 5.00
C PHE A 205 14.11 3.70 6.37
N PRO A 206 13.38 3.42 7.46
CA PRO A 206 13.95 3.28 8.79
C PRO A 206 14.96 2.11 8.85
N GLU A 207 15.98 2.23 9.70
CA GLU A 207 16.98 1.16 9.88
C GLU A 207 16.37 -0.16 10.37
N ARG A 208 15.29 -0.07 11.16
CA ARG A 208 14.57 -1.24 11.70
C ARG A 208 13.64 -1.93 10.71
N MET A 209 13.54 -1.45 9.46
CA MET A 209 12.69 -2.06 8.45
C MET A 209 13.06 -3.53 8.23
N GLU A 210 12.08 -4.42 8.38
CA GLU A 210 12.24 -5.86 8.26
C GLU A 210 11.72 -6.40 6.93
N GLU A 211 10.65 -5.80 6.41
CA GLU A 211 10.00 -6.28 5.19
C GLU A 211 9.37 -5.14 4.39
N ILE A 212 9.53 -5.20 3.07
CA ILE A 212 8.83 -4.39 2.08
C ILE A 212 8.01 -5.37 1.24
N GLY A 213 6.70 -5.24 1.28
CA GLY A 213 5.77 -6.20 0.70
C GLY A 213 5.80 -6.28 -0.83
N ASP A 214 5.15 -7.31 -1.35
CA ASP A 214 4.94 -7.53 -2.78
C ASP A 214 4.30 -6.31 -3.45
N SER A 215 4.83 -5.90 -4.61
CA SER A 215 4.32 -4.78 -5.39
C SER A 215 4.21 -3.46 -4.62
N ALA A 216 4.90 -3.31 -3.46
CA ALA A 216 4.73 -2.17 -2.56
C ALA A 216 4.99 -0.81 -3.25
N PHE A 217 5.92 -0.74 -4.17
CA PHE A 217 6.29 0.45 -4.96
C PHE A 217 6.08 0.24 -6.47
N MET A 218 5.25 -0.73 -6.86
CA MET A 218 4.96 -0.97 -8.27
C MET A 218 4.40 0.30 -8.91
N ASP A 219 4.93 0.66 -10.10
CA ASP A 219 4.55 1.86 -10.88
C ASP A 219 4.76 3.21 -10.17
N CYS A 220 5.64 3.29 -9.15
CA CYS A 220 6.16 4.55 -8.62
C CYS A 220 7.12 5.21 -9.63
N SER A 221 6.56 5.70 -10.74
CA SER A 221 7.34 6.05 -11.94
C SER A 221 8.29 7.25 -11.76
N ALA A 222 8.12 8.08 -10.73
CA ALA A 222 9.02 9.21 -10.41
C ALA A 222 10.14 8.86 -9.42
N LEU A 223 10.14 7.65 -8.81
CA LEU A 223 11.14 7.23 -7.83
C LEU A 223 12.51 7.10 -8.51
N LYS A 224 13.53 7.83 -8.00
CA LYS A 224 14.84 7.96 -8.66
C LYS A 224 15.89 7.03 -8.08
N GLU A 225 15.85 6.79 -6.79
CA GLU A 225 16.82 5.94 -6.11
C GLU A 225 16.17 5.20 -4.94
N VAL A 226 16.74 4.07 -4.60
CA VAL A 226 16.31 3.28 -3.45
C VAL A 226 17.51 2.64 -2.77
N SER A 227 17.54 2.72 -1.43
CA SER A 227 18.48 1.98 -0.59
C SER A 227 17.71 0.96 0.22
N VAL A 228 17.88 -0.32 -0.10
CA VAL A 228 17.21 -1.42 0.62
C VAL A 228 17.74 -1.49 2.05
N PRO A 229 16.87 -1.46 3.08
CA PRO A 229 17.30 -1.46 4.48
C PRO A 229 18.05 -2.73 4.91
N GLN A 230 18.88 -2.60 5.96
CA GLN A 230 19.72 -3.71 6.46
C GLN A 230 18.89 -4.89 7.01
N GLY A 231 17.66 -4.66 7.52
CA GLY A 231 16.77 -5.74 8.00
C GLY A 231 16.12 -6.55 6.87
N VAL A 232 16.02 -5.99 5.66
CA VAL A 232 15.32 -6.60 4.52
C VAL A 232 16.18 -7.68 3.87
N ARG A 233 15.70 -8.92 3.89
CA ARG A 233 16.41 -10.08 3.30
C ARG A 233 15.96 -10.40 1.89
N PHE A 234 14.73 -10.07 1.53
CA PHE A 234 14.15 -10.36 0.23
C PHE A 234 13.62 -9.06 -0.39
N VAL A 235 13.98 -8.79 -1.64
CA VAL A 235 13.24 -7.82 -2.46
C VAL A 235 12.10 -8.62 -3.09
N GLU A 236 10.90 -8.39 -2.59
CA GLU A 236 9.72 -9.19 -2.89
C GLU A 236 9.26 -9.07 -4.34
N PRO A 237 8.35 -9.94 -4.84
CA PRO A 237 7.92 -9.90 -6.23
C PRO A 237 7.38 -8.52 -6.61
N ALA A 238 7.75 -8.04 -7.79
CA ALA A 238 7.28 -6.79 -8.37
C ALA A 238 7.43 -5.53 -7.46
N THR A 239 8.22 -5.59 -6.36
CA THR A 239 8.31 -4.49 -5.36
C THR A 239 8.55 -3.14 -6.03
N PHE A 240 9.47 -3.04 -6.99
CA PHE A 240 9.80 -1.82 -7.74
C PHE A 240 9.49 -1.94 -9.23
N MET A 241 8.62 -2.86 -9.62
CA MET A 241 8.23 -3.02 -11.02
C MET A 241 7.65 -1.73 -11.58
N GLY A 242 8.08 -1.31 -12.79
CA GLY A 242 7.56 -0.11 -13.44
C GLY A 242 8.07 1.22 -12.85
N CYS A 243 9.04 1.22 -11.95
CA CYS A 243 9.71 2.43 -11.45
C CYS A 243 10.61 3.02 -12.57
N LYS A 244 10.00 3.66 -13.57
CA LYS A 244 10.66 4.05 -14.82
C LYS A 244 11.81 5.04 -14.64
N SER A 245 11.76 5.91 -13.62
CA SER A 245 12.82 6.89 -13.32
C SER A 245 13.90 6.35 -12.37
N LEU A 246 13.80 5.10 -11.89
CA LEU A 246 14.74 4.52 -10.94
C LEU A 246 16.10 4.31 -11.61
N GLN A 247 17.10 5.07 -11.16
CA GLN A 247 18.46 5.09 -11.71
C GLN A 247 19.44 4.26 -10.89
N THR A 248 19.28 4.28 -9.55
CA THR A 248 20.21 3.65 -8.64
C THR A 248 19.49 2.79 -7.61
N VAL A 249 19.96 1.56 -7.44
CA VAL A 249 19.55 0.65 -6.37
C VAL A 249 20.76 0.32 -5.52
N THR A 250 20.68 0.61 -4.22
CA THR A 250 21.68 0.20 -3.24
C THR A 250 21.14 -0.97 -2.44
N LEU A 251 21.73 -2.14 -2.62
CA LEU A 251 21.46 -3.32 -1.80
C LEU A 251 22.31 -3.29 -0.54
N THR A 252 21.88 -4.02 0.48
CA THR A 252 22.64 -4.20 1.73
C THR A 252 23.19 -5.62 1.84
N LYS A 253 24.03 -5.85 2.87
CA LYS A 253 24.63 -7.18 3.09
C LYS A 253 23.58 -8.26 3.47
N SER A 254 22.42 -7.86 3.95
CA SER A 254 21.32 -8.76 4.33
C SER A 254 20.56 -9.32 3.14
N VAL A 255 20.48 -8.59 2.02
CA VAL A 255 19.67 -9.03 0.87
C VAL A 255 20.16 -10.39 0.34
N GLU A 256 19.31 -11.39 0.38
CA GLU A 256 19.62 -12.76 -0.05
C GLU A 256 19.04 -13.09 -1.42
N ARG A 257 17.92 -12.47 -1.77
CA ARG A 257 17.22 -12.76 -3.02
C ARG A 257 16.52 -11.53 -3.58
N LEU A 258 16.59 -11.37 -4.90
CA LEU A 258 15.79 -10.49 -5.70
C LEU A 258 14.73 -11.34 -6.39
N GLN A 259 13.46 -11.15 -6.04
CA GLN A 259 12.38 -12.01 -6.49
C GLN A 259 11.81 -11.55 -7.84
N LYS A 260 10.90 -12.35 -8.38
CA LYS A 260 10.34 -12.21 -9.72
C LYS A 260 9.81 -10.81 -10.00
N ASN A 261 10.24 -10.26 -11.13
CA ASN A 261 9.83 -8.92 -11.61
C ASN A 261 10.19 -7.75 -10.67
N ALA A 262 11.00 -7.95 -9.62
CA ALA A 262 11.27 -6.92 -8.60
C ALA A 262 11.69 -5.57 -9.20
N PHE A 263 12.43 -5.57 -10.32
CA PHE A 263 12.88 -4.37 -11.04
C PHE A 263 12.50 -4.38 -12.53
N LYS A 264 11.52 -5.17 -12.92
CA LYS A 264 11.04 -5.21 -14.30
C LYS A 264 10.44 -3.86 -14.68
N GLY A 265 10.76 -3.35 -15.88
CA GLY A 265 10.28 -2.05 -16.34
C GLY A 265 10.97 -0.84 -15.71
N CYS A 266 12.06 -1.02 -14.95
CA CYS A 266 12.91 0.07 -14.45
C CYS A 266 13.83 0.56 -15.58
N THR A 267 13.27 1.23 -16.57
CA THR A 267 13.95 1.56 -17.84
C THR A 267 15.11 2.54 -17.71
N SER A 268 15.21 3.29 -16.61
CA SER A 268 16.33 4.20 -16.33
C SER A 268 17.41 3.57 -15.42
N LEU A 269 17.23 2.31 -14.98
CA LEU A 269 18.16 1.67 -14.05
C LEU A 269 19.52 1.47 -14.70
N SER A 270 20.52 2.14 -14.17
CA SER A 270 21.88 2.13 -14.70
C SER A 270 22.94 1.70 -13.69
N LYS A 271 22.61 1.71 -12.39
CA LYS A 271 23.52 1.44 -11.30
C LYS A 271 22.91 0.56 -10.22
N ILE A 272 23.59 -0.53 -9.88
CA ILE A 272 23.30 -1.33 -8.68
C ILE A 272 24.54 -1.34 -7.79
N VAL A 273 24.41 -0.98 -6.52
CA VAL A 273 25.47 -1.15 -5.52
C VAL A 273 25.17 -2.38 -4.69
N CYS A 274 26.07 -3.36 -4.68
CA CYS A 274 25.89 -4.62 -3.97
C CYS A 274 27.08 -4.94 -3.07
N PRO A 275 27.06 -4.55 -1.78
CA PRO A 275 28.18 -4.66 -0.85
C PRO A 275 28.36 -6.07 -0.27
N LYS A 276 27.98 -7.11 -0.99
CA LYS A 276 28.01 -8.51 -0.52
C LYS A 276 29.24 -9.27 -1.03
N LYS A 277 29.75 -10.14 -0.17
CA LYS A 277 30.81 -11.11 -0.56
C LYS A 277 30.31 -12.18 -1.55
N TYR A 278 29.06 -12.56 -1.42
CA TYR A 278 28.39 -13.54 -2.28
C TYR A 278 27.17 -12.88 -2.94
N PRO A 279 27.04 -12.97 -4.27
CA PRO A 279 25.91 -12.37 -4.97
C PRO A 279 24.57 -12.87 -4.43
N PRO A 280 23.55 -12.00 -4.27
CA PRO A 280 22.18 -12.44 -4.03
C PRO A 280 21.66 -13.32 -5.16
N ILE A 281 20.72 -14.21 -4.84
CA ILE A 281 20.02 -14.99 -5.87
C ILE A 281 19.10 -14.04 -6.66
N ILE A 282 19.15 -14.11 -7.98
CA ILE A 282 18.21 -13.43 -8.87
C ILE A 282 17.19 -14.45 -9.39
N ASP A 283 15.91 -14.15 -9.18
CA ASP A 283 14.80 -14.97 -9.62
C ASP A 283 13.93 -14.17 -10.61
N GLU A 284 14.37 -14.10 -11.87
CA GLU A 284 13.72 -13.32 -12.94
C GLU A 284 13.37 -11.87 -12.53
N ALA A 285 14.25 -11.22 -11.74
CA ALA A 285 13.97 -9.91 -11.16
C ALA A 285 14.03 -8.75 -12.17
N PHE A 286 14.76 -8.93 -13.27
CA PHE A 286 15.04 -7.89 -14.27
C PHE A 286 14.56 -8.34 -15.66
N ASP A 287 14.18 -7.37 -16.49
CA ASP A 287 13.95 -7.55 -17.94
C ASP A 287 15.12 -7.00 -18.80
N SER A 288 16.03 -6.24 -18.19
CA SER A 288 17.26 -5.74 -18.82
C SER A 288 18.43 -5.88 -17.86
N TYR A 289 19.59 -6.22 -18.41
CA TYR A 289 20.86 -6.29 -17.70
C TYR A 289 21.85 -5.22 -18.18
N ASP A 290 21.37 -4.18 -18.89
CA ASP A 290 22.18 -3.02 -19.31
C ASP A 290 22.47 -2.06 -18.13
N VAL A 291 22.99 -2.61 -17.05
CA VAL A 291 23.21 -1.99 -15.75
C VAL A 291 24.64 -2.28 -15.28
N THR A 292 25.31 -1.27 -14.72
CA THR A 292 26.61 -1.44 -14.06
C THR A 292 26.43 -1.81 -12.58
N VAL A 293 27.06 -2.90 -12.16
CA VAL A 293 27.04 -3.36 -10.76
C VAL A 293 28.35 -2.93 -10.07
N TYR A 294 28.21 -2.33 -8.88
CA TYR A 294 29.34 -1.95 -8.03
C TYR A 294 29.45 -2.91 -6.85
N VAL A 295 30.61 -3.50 -6.68
CA VAL A 295 30.89 -4.52 -5.65
C VAL A 295 32.14 -4.17 -4.84
N PRO A 296 32.33 -4.70 -3.63
CA PRO A 296 33.56 -4.44 -2.87
C PRO A 296 34.82 -4.91 -3.61
N ALA A 297 35.94 -4.24 -3.33
CA ALA A 297 37.24 -4.54 -3.90
C ALA A 297 37.60 -6.04 -3.80
N GLY A 298 38.16 -6.61 -4.86
CA GLY A 298 38.56 -8.02 -4.96
C GLY A 298 37.39 -9.01 -5.21
N LEU A 299 36.15 -8.55 -5.36
CA LEU A 299 34.98 -9.42 -5.58
C LEU A 299 34.46 -9.44 -7.01
N GLN A 300 34.99 -8.61 -7.90
CA GLN A 300 34.53 -8.48 -9.29
C GLN A 300 34.45 -9.83 -10.01
N ASN A 301 35.51 -10.65 -9.97
CA ASN A 301 35.56 -11.96 -10.62
C ASN A 301 34.49 -12.92 -10.09
N LYS A 302 34.11 -12.78 -8.82
CA LYS A 302 33.08 -13.63 -8.20
C LYS A 302 31.70 -13.36 -8.79
N TYR A 303 31.41 -12.09 -9.06
CA TYR A 303 30.15 -11.69 -9.70
C TYR A 303 30.14 -12.07 -11.18
N PHE A 304 31.25 -11.87 -11.90
CA PHE A 304 31.36 -12.30 -13.29
C PHE A 304 31.24 -13.82 -13.47
N SER A 305 31.61 -14.62 -12.48
CA SER A 305 31.47 -16.10 -12.53
C SER A 305 30.12 -16.60 -12.00
N ASP A 306 29.29 -15.75 -11.41
CA ASP A 306 27.97 -16.12 -10.93
C ASP A 306 27.00 -16.36 -12.10
N LYS A 307 26.14 -17.35 -11.94
CA LYS A 307 25.23 -17.81 -13.02
C LYS A 307 24.24 -16.76 -13.51
N PHE A 308 23.88 -15.79 -12.67
CA PHE A 308 22.93 -14.73 -13.00
C PHE A 308 23.63 -13.37 -13.18
N TRP A 309 24.54 -13.01 -12.27
CA TRP A 309 25.20 -11.72 -12.25
C TRP A 309 26.16 -11.47 -13.43
N LYS A 310 26.64 -12.53 -14.08
CA LYS A 310 27.46 -12.45 -15.30
C LYS A 310 26.78 -11.80 -16.51
N PHE A 311 25.45 -11.66 -16.49
CA PHE A 311 24.70 -11.05 -17.58
C PHE A 311 24.63 -9.53 -17.51
N PHE A 312 24.98 -8.93 -16.37
CA PHE A 312 25.04 -7.50 -16.25
C PHE A 312 26.11 -6.90 -17.17
N LYS A 313 25.82 -5.70 -17.69
CA LYS A 313 26.68 -4.98 -18.66
C LYS A 313 28.12 -4.86 -18.17
N ASP A 314 28.31 -4.53 -16.91
CA ASP A 314 29.62 -4.35 -16.30
C ASP A 314 29.55 -4.60 -14.78
N VAL A 315 30.69 -5.06 -14.21
CA VAL A 315 30.87 -5.18 -12.76
C VAL A 315 32.14 -4.43 -12.39
N LYS A 316 32.01 -3.41 -11.55
CA LYS A 316 33.11 -2.56 -11.10
C LYS A 316 33.30 -2.67 -9.60
N GLU A 317 34.50 -2.40 -9.15
CA GLU A 317 34.77 -2.27 -7.73
C GLU A 317 34.32 -0.90 -7.25
N SER A 318 33.63 -0.85 -6.08
CA SER A 318 33.34 0.40 -5.38
C SER A 318 34.61 0.90 -4.69
N GLU A 319 34.86 2.18 -4.76
CA GLU A 319 35.92 2.87 -4.02
C GLU A 319 35.79 2.69 -2.51
#